data_29cdc43d1e78c9d3ed214302a593a77c
#
_entry.id   29cdc43d1e78c9d3ed214302a593a77c
#
_cell.length_a   1.000
_cell.length_b   1.000
_cell.length_c   1.000
_cell.angle_alpha   90.00
_cell.angle_beta   90.00
_cell.angle_gamma   90.00
#
_symmetry.space_group_name_H-M   'P 1'
#
loop_
_entity.id
_entity.type
_entity.pdbx_description
1 polymer ?
#
loop_
_entity_poly.entity_id
_entity_poly.type
_entity_poly.pdbx_seq_one_letter_code
_entity_poly.pdbx_strand_id
1 'polypeptide(L)'
;MRTRTRTAVVGVAALVALALAAVATAAYTSPKLSVSYAPGNVTNIVASASVNDDATARAAIVIPNGSTITTTAAPGTKVGTAKAQVSALALGGALLPLAGDIVIAPPGAVNPTSQAQCTLGVTPQATLLLVLQAAGQTIPLPAYILPTSGAQAALGSAQLVFCLPPPDLPAPVGATFGAKFLSADLTLNGVIGSVVQGAWVGFWTPWNAGVGTVNTAATVVSPAVIAPGGITLSGRKVKGVKRLSGRVTQGGAGVATRVTILAGAKRLATVAAKANGTFTYAVPKKSKATTFRARAVVAGRAAPAACTPFASFGVPCVNPTTSGFTATSGTVRLR
;
A
#
# COMPACT_ATOMS: atom_id res chain seq x y z
N MET A 1 -22.32 -48.85 66.70
CA MET A 1 -21.18 -48.83 65.75
C MET A 1 -21.55 -48.01 64.52
N ARG A 2 -21.00 -46.83 64.37
CA ARG A 2 -21.29 -45.93 63.27
C ARG A 2 -20.03 -45.79 62.40
N THR A 3 -20.07 -46.36 61.19
CA THR A 3 -19.05 -46.19 60.15
C THR A 3 -19.40 -44.97 59.32
N ARG A 4 -18.57 -43.93 59.39
CA ARG A 4 -18.68 -42.75 58.61
C ARG A 4 -17.91 -42.93 57.30
N THR A 5 -18.64 -42.97 56.20
CA THR A 5 -18.14 -42.91 54.84
C THR A 5 -17.59 -41.48 54.57
N ARG A 6 -16.28 -41.39 54.37
CA ARG A 6 -15.66 -40.15 53.79
C ARG A 6 -15.57 -40.35 52.29
N THR A 7 -16.51 -39.82 51.56
CA THR A 7 -16.47 -39.78 50.13
C THR A 7 -15.69 -38.56 49.68
N ALA A 8 -14.73 -38.81 48.83
CA ALA A 8 -13.76 -37.87 48.31
C ALA A 8 -14.37 -36.74 47.49
N VAL A 9 -14.00 -35.52 47.85
CA VAL A 9 -14.17 -34.31 47.05
C VAL A 9 -12.82 -34.03 46.38
N VAL A 10 -12.46 -34.76 45.36
CA VAL A 10 -11.21 -34.56 44.59
C VAL A 10 -11.47 -34.43 43.06
N GLY A 11 -12.75 -34.44 42.62
CA GLY A 11 -13.07 -34.54 41.20
C GLY A 11 -13.34 -33.23 40.47
N VAL A 12 -13.36 -32.05 41.10
CA VAL A 12 -13.85 -30.80 40.45
C VAL A 12 -12.72 -29.80 40.13
N ALA A 13 -11.55 -29.93 40.69
CA ALA A 13 -10.45 -29.00 40.45
C ALA A 13 -9.68 -29.25 39.14
N ALA A 14 -9.82 -30.39 38.49
CA ALA A 14 -9.09 -30.74 37.27
C ALA A 14 -9.77 -30.29 35.98
N LEU A 15 -11.05 -29.93 36.01
CA LEU A 15 -11.82 -29.53 34.82
C LEU A 15 -11.83 -28.02 34.54
N VAL A 16 -11.36 -27.18 35.46
CA VAL A 16 -11.27 -25.74 35.27
C VAL A 16 -9.91 -25.28 34.69
N ALA A 17 -8.90 -26.14 34.78
CA ALA A 17 -7.57 -25.81 34.26
C ALA A 17 -7.40 -26.01 32.75
N LEU A 18 -8.35 -26.62 32.04
CA LEU A 18 -8.31 -26.84 30.58
C LEU A 18 -9.05 -25.77 29.75
N ALA A 19 -9.70 -24.81 30.38
CA ALA A 19 -10.46 -23.78 29.69
C ALA A 19 -9.71 -22.45 29.49
N LEU A 20 -8.44 -22.38 29.91
CA LEU A 20 -7.55 -21.23 29.68
C LEU A 20 -6.43 -21.59 28.70
N ALA A 21 -6.73 -22.30 27.61
CA ALA A 21 -5.96 -22.15 26.41
C ALA A 21 -6.25 -20.69 25.96
N ALA A 22 -5.42 -19.77 26.43
CA ALA A 22 -5.39 -18.42 25.93
C ALA A 22 -5.29 -18.55 24.41
N VAL A 23 -6.37 -18.29 23.71
CA VAL A 23 -6.30 -18.02 22.29
C VAL A 23 -5.34 -16.83 22.22
N ALA A 24 -4.09 -17.11 21.87
CA ALA A 24 -3.12 -16.07 21.58
C ALA A 24 -3.73 -15.31 20.39
N THR A 25 -4.48 -14.25 20.72
CA THR A 25 -5.00 -13.35 19.69
C THR A 25 -3.79 -12.73 19.06
N ALA A 26 -3.57 -13.01 17.79
CA ALA A 26 -2.54 -12.40 17.00
C ALA A 26 -2.57 -10.88 17.24
N ALA A 27 -1.49 -10.35 17.77
CA ALA A 27 -1.41 -8.95 18.15
C ALA A 27 -0.88 -8.14 16.96
N TYR A 28 -1.74 -7.86 15.99
CA TYR A 28 -1.47 -6.75 15.07
C TYR A 28 -1.78 -5.44 15.77
N THR A 29 -0.76 -4.63 16.03
CA THR A 29 -0.96 -3.35 16.72
C THR A 29 -1.43 -2.23 15.80
N SER A 30 -1.05 -2.21 14.55
CA SER A 30 -1.56 -1.27 13.54
C SER A 30 -0.81 -1.43 12.21
N PRO A 31 -1.12 -2.38 11.35
CA PRO A 31 -0.55 -2.39 10.00
C PRO A 31 -0.97 -1.11 9.29
N LYS A 32 -0.01 -0.45 8.64
CA LYS A 32 -0.23 0.82 7.96
C LYS A 32 -0.17 0.61 6.45
N LEU A 33 -1.03 1.29 5.75
CA LEU A 33 -1.07 1.31 4.30
C LEU A 33 -1.17 2.76 3.82
N SER A 34 -0.34 3.16 2.87
CA SER A 34 -0.48 4.41 2.15
C SER A 34 -0.33 4.18 0.65
N VAL A 35 -1.08 4.94 -0.13
CA VAL A 35 -1.05 4.87 -1.58
C VAL A 35 -0.89 6.26 -2.15
N SER A 36 -0.05 6.39 -3.17
CA SER A 36 0.10 7.63 -3.93
C SER A 36 0.22 7.33 -5.41
N TYR A 37 -0.07 8.34 -6.23
CA TYR A 37 0.01 8.24 -7.67
C TYR A 37 1.01 9.26 -8.21
N ALA A 38 1.77 8.85 -9.23
CA ALA A 38 2.65 9.75 -9.97
C ALA A 38 2.23 9.81 -11.45
N PRO A 39 2.67 10.82 -12.22
CA PRO A 39 2.40 10.91 -13.65
C PRO A 39 2.85 9.65 -14.40
N GLY A 40 2.12 9.27 -15.45
CA GLY A 40 2.45 8.09 -16.27
C GLY A 40 1.82 6.77 -15.75
N ASN A 41 0.70 6.83 -15.04
CA ASN A 41 0.04 5.67 -14.43
C ASN A 41 0.94 4.91 -13.45
N VAL A 42 1.71 5.65 -12.66
CA VAL A 42 2.54 5.09 -11.60
C VAL A 42 1.76 5.08 -10.30
N THR A 43 1.64 3.91 -9.69
CA THR A 43 1.03 3.72 -8.38
C THR A 43 2.09 3.29 -7.39
N ASN A 44 2.24 4.05 -6.30
CA ASN A 44 3.13 3.71 -5.20
C ASN A 44 2.30 3.20 -4.02
N ILE A 45 2.64 2.04 -3.48
CA ILE A 45 1.98 1.40 -2.35
C ILE A 45 3.03 1.19 -1.28
N VAL A 46 2.82 1.81 -0.13
CA VAL A 46 3.69 1.62 1.04
C VAL A 46 2.90 0.93 2.13
N ALA A 47 3.44 -0.17 2.61
CA ALA A 47 2.85 -0.99 3.65
C ALA A 47 3.86 -1.22 4.78
N SER A 48 3.39 -1.27 6.03
CA SER A 48 4.26 -1.61 7.16
C SER A 48 3.50 -2.28 8.29
N ALA A 49 4.21 -3.13 9.03
CA ALA A 49 3.78 -3.78 10.27
C ALA A 49 4.82 -3.50 11.37
N SER A 50 4.44 -3.64 12.63
CA SER A 50 5.37 -3.52 13.74
C SER A 50 6.27 -4.74 13.86
N VAL A 51 7.49 -4.55 14.36
CA VAL A 51 8.37 -5.67 14.71
C VAL A 51 7.78 -6.58 15.78
N ASN A 52 6.89 -6.04 16.63
CA ASN A 52 6.19 -6.76 17.69
C ASN A 52 4.90 -7.43 17.21
N ASP A 53 4.41 -7.11 16.00
CA ASP A 53 3.24 -7.78 15.44
C ASP A 53 3.55 -9.25 15.13
N ASP A 54 2.53 -10.09 15.05
CA ASP A 54 2.68 -11.45 14.52
C ASP A 54 3.14 -11.43 13.06
N ALA A 55 3.75 -12.51 12.62
CA ALA A 55 4.23 -12.60 11.26
C ALA A 55 3.06 -12.60 10.26
N THR A 56 3.12 -11.77 9.24
CA THR A 56 2.12 -11.70 8.18
C THR A 56 2.16 -12.97 7.32
N ALA A 57 1.06 -13.68 7.22
CA ALA A 57 0.86 -14.80 6.30
C ALA A 57 0.36 -14.33 4.93
N ARG A 58 -0.63 -13.45 4.94
CA ARG A 58 -1.29 -12.93 3.75
C ARG A 58 -1.60 -11.46 3.91
N ALA A 59 -1.19 -10.67 2.95
CA ALA A 59 -1.61 -9.29 2.79
C ALA A 59 -2.43 -9.16 1.51
N ALA A 60 -3.66 -8.67 1.63
CA ALA A 60 -4.55 -8.43 0.50
C ALA A 60 -4.96 -6.97 0.47
N ILE A 61 -4.54 -6.24 -0.56
CA ILE A 61 -4.77 -4.81 -0.71
C ILE A 61 -5.85 -4.61 -1.77
N VAL A 62 -7.03 -4.20 -1.34
CA VAL A 62 -8.17 -3.96 -2.23
C VAL A 62 -7.95 -2.70 -3.03
N ILE A 63 -8.08 -2.82 -4.35
CA ILE A 63 -7.93 -1.76 -5.33
C ILE A 63 -9.32 -1.15 -5.58
N PRO A 64 -9.51 0.17 -5.39
CA PRO A 64 -10.83 0.80 -5.46
C PRO A 64 -11.54 0.58 -6.79
N ASN A 65 -12.87 0.60 -6.74
CA ASN A 65 -13.71 0.59 -7.92
C ASN A 65 -13.39 1.78 -8.85
N GLY A 66 -13.42 1.54 -10.16
CA GLY A 66 -13.07 2.52 -11.19
C GLY A 66 -11.57 2.59 -11.49
N SER A 67 -10.72 1.82 -10.79
CA SER A 67 -9.34 1.61 -11.22
C SER A 67 -9.31 0.75 -12.49
N THR A 68 -8.47 1.14 -13.44
CA THR A 68 -8.14 0.25 -14.57
C THR A 68 -6.99 -0.66 -14.18
N ILE A 69 -7.11 -1.94 -14.48
CA ILE A 69 -6.04 -2.91 -14.28
C ILE A 69 -5.59 -3.37 -15.65
N THR A 70 -4.32 -3.13 -15.96
CA THR A 70 -3.73 -3.49 -17.24
C THR A 70 -2.75 -4.63 -17.04
N THR A 71 -3.06 -5.79 -17.61
CA THR A 71 -2.31 -7.05 -17.43
C THR A 71 -1.82 -7.62 -18.76
N THR A 72 -1.83 -6.82 -19.82
CA THR A 72 -1.51 -7.25 -21.19
C THR A 72 -0.03 -7.28 -21.53
N ALA A 73 0.84 -6.87 -20.59
CA ALA A 73 2.28 -6.92 -20.80
C ALA A 73 2.78 -8.37 -20.90
N ALA A 74 3.76 -8.60 -21.76
CA ALA A 74 4.34 -9.93 -21.97
C ALA A 74 5.02 -10.46 -20.69
N PRO A 75 5.04 -11.80 -20.48
CA PRO A 75 5.80 -12.41 -19.39
C PRO A 75 7.26 -11.94 -19.35
N GLY A 76 7.78 -11.70 -18.15
CA GLY A 76 9.12 -11.16 -17.94
C GLY A 76 9.23 -9.64 -18.09
N THR A 77 8.20 -8.95 -18.57
CA THR A 77 8.21 -7.49 -18.67
C THR A 77 8.29 -6.85 -17.27
N LYS A 78 9.25 -5.95 -17.09
CA LYS A 78 9.36 -5.15 -15.87
C LYS A 78 8.22 -4.14 -15.81
N VAL A 79 7.43 -4.23 -14.75
CA VAL A 79 6.25 -3.39 -14.49
C VAL A 79 6.38 -2.58 -13.20
N GLY A 80 7.54 -2.64 -12.55
CA GLY A 80 7.74 -1.87 -11.33
C GLY A 80 9.04 -2.20 -10.61
N THR A 81 9.14 -1.66 -9.39
CA THR A 81 10.21 -1.94 -8.44
C THR A 81 9.63 -2.16 -7.05
N ALA A 82 10.33 -2.94 -6.25
CA ALA A 82 9.98 -3.20 -4.86
C ALA A 82 11.19 -2.93 -3.96
N LYS A 83 10.94 -2.31 -2.82
CA LYS A 83 11.85 -2.25 -1.68
C LYS A 83 11.11 -2.81 -0.48
N ALA A 84 11.78 -3.60 0.34
CA ALA A 84 11.19 -4.13 1.56
C ALA A 84 12.22 -4.15 2.69
N GLN A 85 11.74 -4.21 3.91
CA GLN A 85 12.54 -4.46 5.09
C GLN A 85 11.91 -5.62 5.85
N VAL A 86 12.74 -6.55 6.25
CA VAL A 86 12.34 -7.70 7.06
C VAL A 86 13.21 -7.80 8.30
N SER A 87 12.70 -8.42 9.34
CA SER A 87 13.49 -8.88 10.49
C SER A 87 13.88 -10.34 10.23
N ALA A 88 15.17 -10.62 10.15
CA ALA A 88 15.70 -11.95 9.87
C ALA A 88 15.90 -12.72 11.19
N LEU A 89 14.96 -13.56 11.56
CA LEU A 89 15.01 -14.30 12.86
C LEU A 89 16.23 -15.21 12.95
N ALA A 90 16.63 -15.85 11.86
CA ALA A 90 17.84 -16.67 11.80
C ALA A 90 19.14 -15.87 12.02
N LEU A 91 19.08 -14.55 11.92
CA LEU A 91 20.20 -13.63 12.16
C LEU A 91 19.97 -12.79 13.44
N GLY A 92 19.29 -13.36 14.44
CA GLY A 92 19.02 -12.69 15.71
C GLY A 92 18.06 -11.50 15.61
N GLY A 93 17.20 -11.47 14.60
CA GLY A 93 16.25 -10.37 14.38
C GLY A 93 16.85 -9.16 13.65
N ALA A 94 18.04 -9.31 13.06
CA ALA A 94 18.67 -8.23 12.30
C ALA A 94 17.79 -7.73 11.17
N LEU A 95 17.81 -6.41 10.93
CA LEU A 95 17.06 -5.78 9.84
C LEU A 95 17.77 -6.05 8.51
N LEU A 96 17.07 -6.69 7.58
CA LEU A 96 17.57 -7.02 6.26
C LEU A 96 16.80 -6.23 5.20
N PRO A 97 17.46 -5.32 4.46
CA PRO A 97 16.85 -4.63 3.35
C PRO A 97 16.81 -5.54 2.12
N LEU A 98 15.69 -5.50 1.41
CA LEU A 98 15.49 -6.15 0.13
C LEU A 98 15.14 -5.09 -0.93
N ALA A 99 15.64 -5.28 -2.14
CA ALA A 99 15.24 -4.45 -3.27
C ALA A 99 15.26 -5.27 -4.55
N GLY A 100 14.41 -4.90 -5.51
CA GLY A 100 14.38 -5.60 -6.78
C GLY A 100 13.31 -5.10 -7.74
N ASP A 101 13.15 -5.84 -8.81
CA ASP A 101 12.20 -5.54 -9.87
C ASP A 101 10.90 -6.30 -9.66
N ILE A 102 9.81 -5.70 -10.14
CA ILE A 102 8.52 -6.36 -10.28
C ILE A 102 8.31 -6.63 -11.76
N VAL A 103 8.11 -7.91 -12.09
CA VAL A 103 7.90 -8.34 -13.48
C VAL A 103 6.57 -9.09 -13.61
N ILE A 104 6.02 -9.16 -14.80
CA ILE A 104 4.93 -10.11 -15.11
C ILE A 104 5.51 -11.52 -14.98
N ALA A 105 4.92 -12.37 -14.18
CA ALA A 105 5.44 -13.70 -13.92
C ALA A 105 5.48 -14.54 -15.23
N PRO A 106 6.65 -15.12 -15.57
CA PRO A 106 6.71 -16.08 -16.67
C PRO A 106 5.90 -17.35 -16.36
N PRO A 107 5.44 -18.07 -17.37
CA PRO A 107 4.82 -19.37 -17.17
C PRO A 107 5.73 -20.31 -16.36
N GLY A 108 5.16 -21.00 -15.37
CA GLY A 108 5.90 -21.93 -14.51
C GLY A 108 6.77 -21.28 -13.41
N ALA A 109 6.82 -19.94 -13.34
CA ALA A 109 7.61 -19.27 -12.30
C ALA A 109 7.03 -19.41 -10.88
N VAL A 110 5.78 -19.82 -10.77
CA VAL A 110 5.09 -19.97 -9.47
C VAL A 110 4.58 -21.40 -9.34
N ASN A 111 4.79 -21.99 -8.16
CA ASN A 111 4.27 -23.32 -7.85
C ASN A 111 2.73 -23.27 -7.79
N PRO A 112 1.99 -24.11 -8.55
CA PRO A 112 0.52 -24.08 -8.61
C PRO A 112 -0.15 -24.33 -7.24
N THR A 113 0.43 -25.20 -6.41
CA THR A 113 -0.12 -25.47 -5.07
C THR A 113 -0.01 -24.25 -4.17
N SER A 114 1.16 -23.61 -4.14
CA SER A 114 1.35 -22.37 -3.39
C SER A 114 0.47 -21.23 -3.91
N GLN A 115 0.29 -21.15 -5.21
CA GLN A 115 -0.65 -20.21 -5.81
C GLN A 115 -2.07 -20.47 -5.33
N ALA A 116 -2.58 -21.70 -5.44
CA ALA A 116 -3.93 -22.05 -5.04
C ALA A 116 -4.18 -21.75 -3.55
N GLN A 117 -3.21 -22.03 -2.69
CA GLN A 117 -3.29 -21.69 -1.27
C GLN A 117 -3.35 -20.18 -1.02
N CYS A 118 -2.53 -19.41 -1.73
CA CYS A 118 -2.48 -17.95 -1.59
C CYS A 118 -3.72 -17.27 -2.13
N THR A 119 -4.21 -17.72 -3.27
CA THR A 119 -5.38 -17.12 -3.94
C THR A 119 -6.71 -17.69 -3.43
N LEU A 120 -6.67 -18.65 -2.52
CA LEU A 120 -7.85 -19.37 -2.02
C LEU A 120 -8.66 -20.01 -3.17
N GLY A 121 -7.96 -20.52 -4.19
CA GLY A 121 -8.55 -21.13 -5.37
C GLY A 121 -9.10 -20.13 -6.41
N VAL A 122 -9.00 -18.82 -6.15
CA VAL A 122 -9.42 -17.79 -7.13
C VAL A 122 -8.38 -17.66 -8.24
N THR A 123 -8.82 -17.70 -9.49
CA THR A 123 -7.94 -17.51 -10.65
C THR A 123 -7.44 -16.06 -10.73
N PRO A 124 -6.12 -15.82 -10.73
CA PRO A 124 -5.58 -14.47 -10.86
C PRO A 124 -5.88 -13.85 -12.24
N GLN A 125 -6.17 -12.56 -12.25
CA GLN A 125 -6.20 -11.73 -13.46
C GLN A 125 -4.77 -11.50 -13.99
N ALA A 126 -3.81 -11.40 -13.06
CA ALA A 126 -2.38 -11.36 -13.35
C ALA A 126 -1.58 -11.94 -12.18
N THR A 127 -0.44 -12.51 -12.51
CA THR A 127 0.59 -12.91 -11.56
C THR A 127 1.82 -12.03 -11.78
N LEU A 128 2.27 -11.38 -10.73
CA LEU A 128 3.49 -10.60 -10.69
C LEU A 128 4.55 -11.39 -9.93
N LEU A 129 5.82 -11.17 -10.26
CA LEU A 129 6.93 -11.73 -9.52
C LEU A 129 7.83 -10.59 -9.04
N LEU A 130 8.00 -10.48 -7.74
CA LEU A 130 8.98 -9.59 -7.12
C LEU A 130 10.30 -10.35 -7.06
N VAL A 131 11.29 -9.91 -7.84
CA VAL A 131 12.62 -10.51 -7.90
C VAL A 131 13.53 -9.72 -6.96
N LEU A 132 13.46 -10.06 -5.67
CA LEU A 132 14.15 -9.31 -4.61
C LEU A 132 15.57 -9.85 -4.41
N GLN A 133 16.49 -8.94 -4.05
CA GLN A 133 17.87 -9.26 -3.72
C GLN A 133 18.12 -8.96 -2.23
N ALA A 134 18.73 -9.89 -1.52
CA ALA A 134 19.16 -9.73 -0.14
C ALA A 134 20.38 -10.62 0.15
N ALA A 135 21.41 -10.09 0.78
CA ALA A 135 22.59 -10.83 1.19
C ALA A 135 23.20 -11.73 0.09
N GLY A 136 23.20 -11.24 -1.18
CA GLY A 136 23.71 -11.99 -2.33
C GLY A 136 22.78 -13.09 -2.86
N GLN A 137 21.57 -13.21 -2.33
CA GLN A 137 20.58 -14.19 -2.78
C GLN A 137 19.41 -13.51 -3.49
N THR A 138 18.86 -14.20 -4.50
CA THR A 138 17.62 -13.81 -5.17
C THR A 138 16.44 -14.50 -4.50
N ILE A 139 15.47 -13.69 -4.05
CA ILE A 139 14.26 -14.15 -3.37
C ILE A 139 13.06 -13.82 -4.27
N PRO A 140 12.51 -14.79 -5.02
CA PRO A 140 11.31 -14.58 -5.80
C PRO A 140 10.08 -14.60 -4.89
N LEU A 141 9.28 -13.55 -4.90
CA LEU A 141 8.03 -13.45 -4.16
C LEU A 141 6.88 -13.20 -5.13
N PRO A 142 5.94 -14.15 -5.30
CA PRO A 142 4.78 -13.94 -6.15
C PRO A 142 3.77 -12.97 -5.50
N ALA A 143 3.14 -12.17 -6.34
CA ALA A 143 2.00 -11.34 -6.02
C ALA A 143 0.90 -11.54 -7.06
N TYR A 144 -0.34 -11.56 -6.62
CA TYR A 144 -1.48 -11.88 -7.46
C TYR A 144 -2.45 -10.72 -7.52
N ILE A 145 -2.93 -10.38 -8.71
CA ILE A 145 -4.07 -9.50 -8.87
C ILE A 145 -5.30 -10.39 -9.05
N LEU A 146 -6.15 -10.41 -8.02
CA LEU A 146 -7.36 -11.23 -7.98
C LEU A 146 -8.60 -10.34 -8.17
N PRO A 147 -9.67 -10.84 -8.81
CA PRO A 147 -10.96 -10.20 -8.71
C PRO A 147 -11.44 -10.22 -7.25
N THR A 148 -12.16 -9.20 -6.83
CA THR A 148 -12.86 -9.21 -5.55
C THR A 148 -14.18 -9.98 -5.68
N SER A 149 -14.62 -10.57 -4.58
CA SER A 149 -15.91 -11.27 -4.49
C SER A 149 -16.58 -11.03 -3.14
N GLY A 150 -17.85 -11.36 -3.03
CA GLY A 150 -18.62 -11.22 -1.80
C GLY A 150 -18.59 -9.78 -1.26
N ALA A 151 -18.44 -9.63 0.05
CA ALA A 151 -18.42 -8.33 0.71
C ALA A 151 -17.26 -7.41 0.24
N GLN A 152 -16.14 -7.95 -0.17
CA GLN A 152 -14.99 -7.17 -0.66
C GLN A 152 -15.28 -6.48 -2.00
N ALA A 153 -16.20 -7.00 -2.82
CA ALA A 153 -16.59 -6.37 -4.08
C ALA A 153 -17.21 -4.98 -3.90
N ALA A 154 -17.77 -4.70 -2.73
CA ALA A 154 -18.26 -3.37 -2.38
C ALA A 154 -17.14 -2.35 -2.13
N LEU A 155 -15.93 -2.82 -1.78
CA LEU A 155 -14.75 -1.98 -1.51
C LEU A 155 -13.95 -1.69 -2.78
N GLY A 156 -13.91 -2.63 -3.71
CA GLY A 156 -13.08 -2.50 -4.91
C GLY A 156 -13.35 -3.59 -5.95
N SER A 157 -12.78 -3.43 -7.13
CA SER A 157 -12.94 -4.36 -8.25
C SER A 157 -11.90 -5.49 -8.28
N ALA A 158 -10.77 -5.29 -7.61
CA ALA A 158 -9.69 -6.24 -7.54
C ALA A 158 -8.91 -6.11 -6.23
N GLN A 159 -8.02 -7.04 -5.97
CA GLN A 159 -7.10 -7.01 -4.84
C GLN A 159 -5.70 -7.46 -5.28
N LEU A 160 -4.68 -6.78 -4.76
CA LEU A 160 -3.29 -7.19 -4.86
C LEU A 160 -2.94 -8.04 -3.64
N VAL A 161 -2.57 -9.30 -3.86
CA VAL A 161 -2.37 -10.28 -2.79
C VAL A 161 -0.94 -10.76 -2.76
N PHE A 162 -0.36 -10.76 -1.56
CA PHE A 162 0.93 -11.34 -1.26
C PHE A 162 0.77 -12.42 -0.19
N CYS A 163 1.45 -13.55 -0.35
CA CYS A 163 1.57 -14.55 0.68
C CYS A 163 3.05 -14.72 1.04
N LEU A 164 3.31 -14.64 2.32
CA LEU A 164 4.64 -14.71 2.88
C LEU A 164 4.81 -16.04 3.60
N PRO A 165 5.93 -16.75 3.44
CA PRO A 165 6.16 -17.98 4.17
C PRO A 165 6.34 -17.70 5.68
N PRO A 166 6.03 -18.69 6.55
CA PRO A 166 6.20 -18.53 8.00
C PRO A 166 7.68 -18.35 8.36
N PRO A 167 8.03 -17.33 9.16
CA PRO A 167 9.43 -17.05 9.47
C PRO A 167 10.02 -17.99 10.53
N ASP A 168 9.19 -18.66 11.31
CA ASP A 168 9.54 -19.50 12.47
C ASP A 168 9.60 -21.01 12.15
N LEU A 169 9.38 -21.37 10.88
CA LEU A 169 9.53 -22.75 10.42
C LEU A 169 10.84 -22.94 9.63
N PRO A 170 11.40 -24.16 9.63
CA PRO A 170 12.59 -24.47 8.85
C PRO A 170 12.30 -24.54 7.35
N ALA A 171 13.32 -24.34 6.52
CA ALA A 171 13.25 -24.58 5.09
C ALA A 171 12.89 -26.05 4.79
N PRO A 172 12.15 -26.34 3.71
CA PRO A 172 11.74 -25.41 2.63
C PRO A 172 10.41 -24.71 2.89
N VAL A 173 9.74 -24.98 4.03
CA VAL A 173 8.41 -24.41 4.34
C VAL A 173 8.54 -22.98 4.84
N GLY A 174 9.58 -22.71 5.65
CA GLY A 174 9.80 -21.42 6.25
C GLY A 174 10.41 -20.38 5.31
N ALA A 175 10.35 -19.14 5.75
CA ALA A 175 10.95 -18.00 5.03
C ALA A 175 12.47 -18.09 5.01
N THR A 176 13.08 -17.68 3.90
CA THR A 176 14.54 -17.52 3.81
C THR A 176 15.03 -16.59 4.93
N PHE A 177 16.06 -17.00 5.66
CA PHE A 177 16.58 -16.33 6.86
C PHE A 177 15.56 -16.15 8.02
N GLY A 178 14.42 -16.84 7.99
CA GLY A 178 13.33 -16.57 8.94
C GLY A 178 12.79 -15.15 8.77
N ALA A 179 12.62 -14.70 7.54
CA ALA A 179 12.28 -13.32 7.23
C ALA A 179 10.84 -12.98 7.64
N LYS A 180 10.70 -12.10 8.62
CA LYS A 180 9.45 -11.51 9.07
C LYS A 180 9.27 -10.14 8.42
N PHE A 181 8.15 -9.93 7.75
CA PHE A 181 7.81 -8.66 7.08
C PHE A 181 7.71 -7.50 8.07
N LEU A 182 8.33 -6.36 7.73
CA LEU A 182 8.21 -5.11 8.46
C LEU A 182 7.69 -3.97 7.57
N SER A 183 8.21 -3.84 6.35
CA SER A 183 7.72 -2.83 5.42
C SER A 183 7.95 -3.22 3.96
N ALA A 184 7.14 -2.67 3.07
CA ALA A 184 7.34 -2.69 1.63
C ALA A 184 6.99 -1.35 1.02
N ASP A 185 7.73 -0.96 -0.01
CA ASP A 185 7.49 0.18 -0.89
C ASP A 185 7.49 -0.35 -2.33
N LEU A 186 6.32 -0.37 -2.93
CA LEU A 186 6.07 -0.91 -4.25
C LEU A 186 5.76 0.22 -5.21
N THR A 187 6.48 0.31 -6.30
CA THR A 187 6.18 1.20 -7.42
C THR A 187 5.70 0.37 -8.59
N LEU A 188 4.46 0.52 -9.01
CA LEU A 188 3.85 -0.17 -10.14
C LEU A 188 3.64 0.81 -11.30
N ASN A 189 4.15 0.46 -12.48
CA ASN A 189 4.09 1.30 -13.68
C ASN A 189 3.08 0.71 -14.67
N GLY A 190 1.99 1.42 -14.90
CA GLY A 190 0.99 1.06 -15.90
C GLY A 190 0.10 -0.15 -15.57
N VAL A 191 0.32 -0.81 -14.43
CA VAL A 191 -0.48 -1.99 -14.00
C VAL A 191 -1.81 -1.56 -13.38
N ILE A 192 -1.77 -0.56 -12.54
CA ILE A 192 -2.94 -0.03 -11.85
C ILE A 192 -3.10 1.43 -12.23
N GLY A 193 -4.19 1.77 -12.90
CA GLY A 193 -4.51 3.15 -13.24
C GLY A 193 -4.99 3.94 -12.03
N SER A 194 -4.62 5.22 -11.99
CA SER A 194 -4.99 6.12 -10.90
C SER A 194 -6.49 6.39 -10.87
N VAL A 195 -7.10 6.31 -9.70
CA VAL A 195 -8.47 6.77 -9.46
C VAL A 195 -8.47 8.00 -8.59
N VAL A 196 -9.36 8.92 -8.90
CA VAL A 196 -9.54 10.18 -8.16
C VAL A 196 -10.34 9.95 -6.88
N GLN A 197 -11.16 8.93 -6.85
CA GLN A 197 -12.10 8.62 -5.77
C GLN A 197 -12.07 7.13 -5.50
N GLY A 198 -11.93 6.76 -4.25
CA GLY A 198 -11.93 5.38 -3.79
C GLY A 198 -10.98 5.18 -2.62
N ALA A 199 -11.33 4.25 -1.77
CA ALA A 199 -10.53 3.87 -0.63
C ALA A 199 -9.75 2.60 -0.94
N TRP A 200 -8.44 2.65 -0.76
CA TRP A 200 -7.64 1.45 -0.69
C TRP A 200 -7.77 0.86 0.71
N VAL A 201 -7.86 -0.45 0.80
CA VAL A 201 -8.03 -1.15 2.08
C VAL A 201 -7.11 -2.36 2.11
N GLY A 202 -6.35 -2.51 3.19
CA GLY A 202 -5.48 -3.66 3.42
C GLY A 202 -6.13 -4.65 4.40
N PHE A 203 -6.13 -5.92 4.06
CA PHE A 203 -6.47 -7.04 4.93
C PHE A 203 -5.19 -7.79 5.27
N TRP A 204 -4.87 -7.89 6.54
CA TRP A 204 -3.64 -8.45 7.06
C TRP A 204 -3.96 -9.67 7.90
N THR A 205 -3.57 -10.83 7.42
CA THR A 205 -3.81 -12.11 8.08
C THR A 205 -2.49 -12.65 8.59
N PRO A 206 -2.35 -12.94 9.90
CA PRO A 206 -1.12 -13.45 10.49
C PRO A 206 -0.97 -14.96 10.35
N TRP A 207 0.23 -15.44 10.63
CA TRP A 207 0.49 -16.83 10.97
C TRP A 207 0.10 -17.13 12.42
N ASN A 208 -0.30 -18.37 12.71
CA ASN A 208 -0.22 -18.90 14.06
C ASN A 208 1.25 -19.22 14.36
N ALA A 209 1.81 -18.57 15.36
CA ALA A 209 3.22 -18.69 15.70
C ALA A 209 3.62 -20.16 15.98
N GLY A 210 4.74 -20.61 15.39
CA GLY A 210 5.28 -21.95 15.57
C GLY A 210 4.51 -23.09 14.92
N VAL A 211 3.36 -22.84 14.30
CA VAL A 211 2.47 -23.88 13.73
C VAL A 211 2.46 -23.88 12.22
N GLY A 212 2.72 -22.72 11.58
CA GLY A 212 2.70 -22.57 10.12
C GLY A 212 1.29 -22.65 9.50
N THR A 213 0.25 -22.45 10.29
CA THR A 213 -1.14 -22.33 9.82
C THR A 213 -1.58 -20.88 9.82
N VAL A 214 -2.38 -20.50 8.82
CA VAL A 214 -2.88 -19.13 8.69
C VAL A 214 -3.99 -18.86 9.71
N ASN A 215 -3.88 -17.76 10.46
CA ASN A 215 -4.87 -17.34 11.44
C ASN A 215 -5.88 -16.36 10.80
N THR A 216 -6.86 -16.88 10.09
CA THR A 216 -7.88 -16.06 9.42
C THR A 216 -8.77 -15.29 10.39
N ALA A 217 -8.99 -15.81 11.60
CA ALA A 217 -9.80 -15.17 12.64
C ALA A 217 -9.16 -13.89 13.18
N ALA A 218 -7.83 -13.78 13.11
CA ALA A 218 -7.08 -12.61 13.54
C ALA A 218 -6.76 -11.63 12.38
N THR A 219 -7.48 -11.71 11.28
CA THR A 219 -7.32 -10.76 10.18
C THR A 219 -7.69 -9.34 10.62
N VAL A 220 -6.76 -8.41 10.44
CA VAL A 220 -6.93 -6.99 10.74
C VAL A 220 -7.10 -6.21 9.43
N VAL A 221 -7.96 -5.21 9.46
CA VAL A 221 -8.22 -4.34 8.31
C VAL A 221 -7.63 -2.96 8.57
N SER A 222 -6.87 -2.46 7.60
CA SER A 222 -6.31 -1.10 7.65
C SER A 222 -6.75 -0.28 6.44
N PRO A 223 -7.26 0.94 6.65
CA PRO A 223 -7.49 1.87 5.56
C PRO A 223 -6.16 2.40 5.03
N ALA A 224 -6.12 2.72 3.74
CA ALA A 224 -4.99 3.44 3.17
C ALA A 224 -5.11 4.93 3.46
N VAL A 225 -4.01 5.54 3.86
CA VAL A 225 -3.85 6.99 3.81
C VAL A 225 -3.39 7.34 2.40
N ILE A 226 -4.21 8.06 1.65
CA ILE A 226 -3.79 8.60 0.35
C ILE A 226 -2.83 9.75 0.61
N ALA A 227 -1.59 9.62 0.14
CA ALA A 227 -0.56 10.62 0.32
C ALA A 227 -1.01 11.99 -0.22
N PRO A 228 -0.65 13.09 0.44
CA PRO A 228 -0.93 14.42 -0.06
C PRO A 228 -0.30 14.59 -1.45
N GLY A 229 -0.89 15.42 -2.26
CA GLY A 229 -0.38 15.70 -3.60
C GLY A 229 0.79 16.69 -3.59
N GLY A 230 1.09 17.20 -4.76
CA GLY A 230 2.18 18.13 -4.98
C GLY A 230 1.88 19.16 -6.07
N ILE A 231 2.86 20.02 -6.33
CA ILE A 231 2.83 20.97 -7.42
C ILE A 231 4.14 20.91 -8.20
N THR A 232 4.04 20.79 -9.51
CA THR A 232 5.19 20.88 -10.41
C THR A 232 5.19 22.24 -11.10
N LEU A 233 6.36 22.72 -11.47
CA LEU A 233 6.53 23.91 -12.30
C LEU A 233 7.66 23.67 -13.29
N SER A 234 7.42 24.01 -14.53
CA SER A 234 8.40 24.07 -15.60
C SER A 234 8.30 25.42 -16.30
N GLY A 235 9.31 25.78 -17.05
CA GLY A 235 9.29 27.03 -17.78
C GLY A 235 10.12 26.99 -19.04
N ARG A 236 9.69 27.73 -20.06
CA ARG A 236 10.41 27.91 -21.31
C ARG A 236 10.22 29.33 -21.86
N LYS A 237 11.14 29.78 -22.69
CA LYS A 237 11.05 31.04 -23.42
C LYS A 237 10.51 30.75 -24.83
N VAL A 238 9.41 31.35 -25.22
CA VAL A 238 8.77 31.17 -26.53
C VAL A 238 8.56 32.56 -27.15
N LYS A 239 9.17 32.82 -28.29
CA LYS A 239 9.11 34.10 -28.98
C LYS A 239 9.37 35.29 -28.02
N GLY A 240 10.41 35.19 -27.21
CA GLY A 240 10.81 36.22 -26.24
C GLY A 240 9.94 36.29 -24.96
N VAL A 241 8.85 35.56 -24.87
CA VAL A 241 7.98 35.53 -23.68
C VAL A 241 8.33 34.32 -22.79
N LYS A 242 8.57 34.58 -21.51
CA LYS A 242 8.76 33.51 -20.50
C LYS A 242 7.38 32.90 -20.22
N ARG A 243 7.23 31.60 -20.49
CA ARG A 243 6.02 30.81 -20.19
C ARG A 243 6.29 29.80 -19.12
N LEU A 244 5.46 29.80 -18.10
CA LEU A 244 5.45 28.83 -17.02
C LEU A 244 4.28 27.88 -17.22
N SER A 245 4.49 26.60 -16.94
CA SER A 245 3.46 25.56 -16.94
C SER A 245 3.71 24.60 -15.78
N GLY A 246 2.66 24.01 -15.26
CA GLY A 246 2.78 23.07 -14.17
C GLY A 246 1.49 22.29 -13.95
N ARG A 247 1.52 21.44 -12.94
CA ARG A 247 0.38 20.63 -12.55
C ARG A 247 0.29 20.57 -11.03
N VAL A 248 -0.93 20.69 -10.51
CA VAL A 248 -1.26 20.43 -9.10
C VAL A 248 -1.94 19.08 -9.02
N THR A 249 -1.48 18.23 -8.11
CA THR A 249 -2.04 16.89 -7.89
C THR A 249 -2.42 16.72 -6.43
N GLN A 250 -3.45 15.92 -6.18
CA GLN A 250 -3.85 15.46 -4.86
C GLN A 250 -4.15 13.96 -4.98
N GLY A 251 -3.46 13.12 -4.24
CA GLY A 251 -3.54 11.67 -4.40
C GLY A 251 -3.15 11.20 -5.83
N GLY A 252 -2.30 11.97 -6.54
CA GLY A 252 -1.90 11.69 -7.93
C GLY A 252 -2.85 12.22 -9.01
N ALA A 253 -4.09 12.51 -8.67
CA ALA A 253 -5.05 13.12 -9.59
C ALA A 253 -4.83 14.63 -9.72
N GLY A 254 -5.11 15.18 -10.90
CA GLY A 254 -5.14 16.62 -11.09
C GLY A 254 -6.24 17.28 -10.28
N VAL A 255 -5.97 18.47 -9.73
CA VAL A 255 -6.93 19.20 -8.90
C VAL A 255 -7.08 20.62 -9.39
N ALA A 256 -8.35 21.03 -9.60
CA ALA A 256 -8.68 22.43 -9.83
C ALA A 256 -8.44 23.24 -8.54
N THR A 257 -7.55 24.19 -8.59
CA THR A 257 -7.24 25.09 -7.47
C THR A 257 -6.63 26.39 -7.95
N ARG A 258 -6.47 27.33 -7.03
CA ARG A 258 -5.72 28.57 -7.31
C ARG A 258 -4.23 28.38 -7.05
N VAL A 259 -3.43 28.72 -8.03
CA VAL A 259 -1.98 28.64 -7.99
C VAL A 259 -1.39 30.04 -7.94
N THR A 260 -0.62 30.34 -6.93
CA THR A 260 0.13 31.59 -6.80
C THR A 260 1.49 31.42 -7.46
N ILE A 261 1.78 32.23 -8.46
CA ILE A 261 3.10 32.34 -9.08
C ILE A 261 3.92 33.34 -8.31
N LEU A 262 5.10 32.94 -7.91
CA LEU A 262 6.05 33.73 -7.14
C LEU A 262 7.28 34.05 -8.02
N ALA A 263 7.77 35.27 -7.91
CA ALA A 263 9.07 35.70 -8.43
C ALA A 263 9.98 36.00 -7.22
N GLY A 264 10.88 35.08 -6.92
CA GLY A 264 11.54 35.08 -5.62
C GLY A 264 10.53 34.88 -4.48
N ALA A 265 10.47 35.82 -3.55
CA ALA A 265 9.48 35.84 -2.46
C ALA A 265 8.19 36.62 -2.82
N LYS A 266 8.22 37.42 -3.91
CA LYS A 266 7.13 38.31 -4.27
C LYS A 266 6.07 37.58 -5.10
N ARG A 267 4.78 37.79 -4.77
CA ARG A 267 3.66 37.30 -5.58
C ARG A 267 3.62 38.06 -6.91
N LEU A 268 3.64 37.30 -8.01
CA LEU A 268 3.56 37.83 -9.38
C LEU A 268 2.14 37.77 -9.93
N ALA A 269 1.46 36.63 -9.72
CA ALA A 269 0.11 36.39 -10.21
C ALA A 269 -0.57 35.27 -9.42
N THR A 270 -1.89 35.14 -9.62
CA THR A 270 -2.65 33.94 -9.26
C THR A 270 -3.35 33.45 -10.51
N VAL A 271 -3.22 32.18 -10.82
CA VAL A 271 -3.83 31.49 -11.96
C VAL A 271 -4.69 30.34 -11.48
N ALA A 272 -5.72 29.96 -12.22
CA ALA A 272 -6.53 28.79 -11.94
C ALA A 272 -5.89 27.56 -12.61
N ALA A 273 -5.76 26.48 -11.86
CA ALA A 273 -5.51 25.18 -12.42
C ALA A 273 -6.83 24.57 -12.93
N LYS A 274 -6.77 23.91 -14.07
CA LYS A 274 -7.91 23.19 -14.67
C LYS A 274 -8.29 21.97 -13.84
N ALA A 275 -9.39 21.29 -14.17
CA ALA A 275 -9.83 20.07 -13.50
C ALA A 275 -8.76 18.96 -13.49
N ASN A 276 -7.97 18.85 -14.56
CA ASN A 276 -6.83 17.93 -14.64
C ASN A 276 -5.56 18.43 -13.92
N GLY A 277 -5.66 19.50 -13.14
CA GLY A 277 -4.59 20.10 -12.37
C GLY A 277 -3.62 20.99 -13.17
N THR A 278 -3.70 21.04 -14.50
CA THR A 278 -2.74 21.81 -15.30
C THR A 278 -2.99 23.30 -15.21
N PHE A 279 -1.92 24.08 -15.17
CA PHE A 279 -1.96 25.55 -15.26
C PHE A 279 -0.85 26.07 -16.15
N THR A 280 -1.08 27.25 -16.71
CA THR A 280 -0.08 27.97 -17.50
C THR A 280 -0.10 29.44 -17.13
N TYR A 281 1.06 30.10 -17.25
CA TYR A 281 1.19 31.53 -17.02
C TYR A 281 2.22 32.14 -17.99
N ALA A 282 1.85 33.20 -18.66
CA ALA A 282 2.77 34.01 -19.49
C ALA A 282 3.30 35.16 -18.61
N VAL A 283 4.58 35.17 -18.34
CA VAL A 283 5.21 36.26 -17.57
C VAL A 283 5.22 37.55 -18.40
N PRO A 284 4.75 38.67 -17.85
CA PRO A 284 4.77 39.94 -18.57
C PRO A 284 6.17 40.29 -19.08
N LYS A 285 6.29 40.78 -20.31
CA LYS A 285 7.59 41.13 -20.94
C LYS A 285 8.41 42.12 -20.12
N LYS A 286 7.75 43.06 -19.39
CA LYS A 286 8.39 44.05 -18.53
C LYS A 286 8.96 43.45 -17.22
N SER A 287 8.65 42.19 -16.91
CA SER A 287 9.15 41.55 -15.70
C SER A 287 10.63 41.19 -15.82
N LYS A 288 11.47 41.76 -14.95
CA LYS A 288 12.90 41.44 -14.84
C LYS A 288 13.17 40.14 -14.09
N ALA A 289 12.14 39.49 -13.54
CA ALA A 289 12.29 38.26 -12.77
C ALA A 289 12.88 37.13 -13.61
N THR A 290 13.81 36.39 -13.02
CA THR A 290 14.47 35.23 -13.64
C THR A 290 14.19 33.94 -12.90
N THR A 291 13.69 34.02 -11.68
CA THR A 291 13.46 32.88 -10.77
C THR A 291 11.98 32.82 -10.40
N PHE A 292 11.39 31.67 -10.57
CA PHE A 292 9.95 31.46 -10.37
C PHE A 292 9.69 30.22 -9.51
N ARG A 293 8.64 30.28 -8.70
CA ARG A 293 8.04 29.16 -7.96
C ARG A 293 6.53 29.23 -8.11
N ALA A 294 5.86 28.12 -7.92
CA ALA A 294 4.41 28.05 -7.83
C ALA A 294 4.02 27.51 -6.45
N ARG A 295 3.01 28.11 -5.85
CA ARG A 295 2.43 27.67 -4.56
C ARG A 295 0.94 27.42 -4.74
N ALA A 296 0.46 26.29 -4.24
CA ALA A 296 -0.96 25.97 -4.19
C ALA A 296 -1.35 25.60 -2.74
N VAL A 297 -2.56 26.02 -2.36
CA VAL A 297 -3.26 25.53 -1.17
C VAL A 297 -4.42 24.70 -1.67
N VAL A 298 -4.44 23.43 -1.35
CA VAL A 298 -5.46 22.48 -1.76
C VAL A 298 -6.25 22.07 -0.53
N ALA A 299 -7.55 22.25 -0.57
CA ALA A 299 -8.44 21.83 0.50
C ALA A 299 -8.47 20.29 0.59
N GLY A 300 -8.64 19.76 1.80
CA GLY A 300 -8.94 18.36 1.98
C GLY A 300 -10.26 18.00 1.27
N ARG A 301 -10.32 16.83 0.68
CA ARG A 301 -11.57 16.28 0.13
C ARG A 301 -12.01 15.14 1.03
N ALA A 302 -13.24 15.22 1.55
CA ALA A 302 -13.91 14.03 2.03
C ALA A 302 -14.17 13.11 0.84
N ALA A 303 -13.79 11.84 0.93
CA ALA A 303 -14.32 10.86 0.00
C ALA A 303 -15.85 10.80 0.20
N PRO A 304 -16.62 10.65 -0.88
CA PRO A 304 -18.05 10.39 -0.73
C PRO A 304 -18.21 9.19 0.20
N ALA A 305 -19.15 9.29 1.13
CA ALA A 305 -19.36 8.34 2.20
C ALA A 305 -19.76 6.95 1.67
N ALA A 306 -18.76 6.13 1.36
CA ALA A 306 -18.91 4.69 1.21
C ALA A 306 -18.66 4.01 2.57
N CYS A 307 -19.25 4.54 3.64
CA CYS A 307 -19.00 4.04 4.99
C CYS A 307 -19.70 2.71 5.28
N THR A 308 -20.77 2.39 4.59
CA THR A 308 -21.53 1.15 4.78
C THR A 308 -20.68 -0.10 4.51
N PRO A 309 -19.87 -0.20 3.46
CA PRO A 309 -18.99 -1.36 3.26
C PRO A 309 -17.96 -1.55 4.36
N PHE A 310 -17.44 -0.47 4.95
CA PHE A 310 -16.43 -0.55 6.02
C PHE A 310 -17.03 -1.05 7.34
N ALA A 311 -18.26 -0.69 7.64
CA ALA A 311 -18.96 -1.13 8.84
C ALA A 311 -19.14 -2.66 8.87
N SER A 312 -19.37 -3.30 7.73
CA SER A 312 -19.50 -4.76 7.63
C SER A 312 -18.22 -5.52 7.94
N PHE A 313 -17.06 -4.85 7.93
CA PHE A 313 -15.76 -5.42 8.32
C PHE A 313 -15.33 -4.98 9.72
N GLY A 314 -16.21 -4.38 10.53
CA GLY A 314 -15.84 -3.88 11.86
C GLY A 314 -14.86 -2.71 11.85
N VAL A 315 -14.60 -2.11 10.68
CA VAL A 315 -13.70 -0.97 10.53
C VAL A 315 -14.49 0.31 10.75
N PRO A 316 -14.02 1.22 11.64
CA PRO A 316 -14.64 2.53 11.74
C PRO A 316 -14.62 3.18 10.36
N CYS A 317 -15.70 3.86 10.00
CA CYS A 317 -15.78 4.62 8.76
C CYS A 317 -14.64 5.66 8.73
N VAL A 318 -13.51 5.26 8.20
CA VAL A 318 -12.45 6.18 7.88
C VAL A 318 -12.77 6.71 6.50
N ASN A 319 -13.38 7.89 6.44
CA ASN A 319 -13.35 8.67 5.21
C ASN A 319 -11.87 8.79 4.82
N PRO A 320 -11.43 8.26 3.68
CA PRO A 320 -10.14 8.59 3.15
C PRO A 320 -10.19 10.06 2.74
N THR A 321 -10.05 10.95 3.74
CA THR A 321 -9.84 12.35 3.50
C THR A 321 -8.48 12.44 2.87
N THR A 322 -8.43 12.81 1.60
CA THR A 322 -7.20 13.40 1.08
C THR A 322 -6.98 14.67 1.86
N SER A 323 -6.04 14.64 2.78
CA SER A 323 -5.69 15.79 3.62
C SER A 323 -5.46 17.02 2.76
N GLY A 324 -5.96 18.16 3.20
CA GLY A 324 -5.58 19.44 2.64
C GLY A 324 -4.07 19.64 2.80
N PHE A 325 -3.43 20.27 1.84
CA PHE A 325 -2.01 20.51 1.87
C PHE A 325 -1.65 21.85 1.24
N THR A 326 -0.50 22.39 1.63
CA THR A 326 0.17 23.48 0.94
C THR A 326 1.41 22.95 0.26
N ALA A 327 1.50 23.10 -1.04
CA ALA A 327 2.67 22.71 -1.81
C ALA A 327 3.35 23.91 -2.47
N THR A 328 4.67 23.88 -2.52
CA THR A 328 5.50 24.83 -3.27
C THR A 328 6.39 24.05 -4.22
N SER A 329 6.40 24.44 -5.49
CA SER A 329 7.22 23.80 -6.52
C SER A 329 8.72 24.03 -6.29
N GLY A 330 9.54 23.23 -6.95
CA GLY A 330 10.93 23.55 -7.19
C GLY A 330 11.10 24.91 -7.89
N THR A 331 12.30 25.46 -7.84
CA THR A 331 12.64 26.73 -8.47
C THR A 331 12.91 26.55 -9.96
N VAL A 332 12.24 27.33 -10.78
CA VAL A 332 12.50 27.42 -12.23
C VAL A 332 13.26 28.71 -12.53
N ARG A 333 14.37 28.61 -13.27
CA ARG A 333 15.18 29.75 -13.71
C ARG A 333 15.01 29.95 -15.21
N LEU A 334 14.62 31.17 -15.60
CA LEU A 334 14.48 31.58 -17.01
C LEU A 334 15.22 32.93 -17.20
N ARG A 335 16.33 32.86 -17.89
CA ARG A 335 17.13 34.03 -18.27
C ARG A 335 16.56 34.70 -19.54
#